data_9bb06e3d3446c5bd623b7d34f5bbac14
#
_entry.id   9bb06e3d3446c5bd623b7d34f5bbac14
#
_cell.length_a   1.000
_cell.length_b   1.000
_cell.length_c   1.000
_cell.angle_alpha   90.00
_cell.angle_beta   90.00
_cell.angle_gamma   90.00
#
_symmetry.space_group_name_H-M   'P 1'
#
loop_
_entity.id
_entity.type
_entity.pdbx_description
1 polymer ?
#
loop_
_entity_poly.entity_id
_entity_poly.type
_entity_poly.pdbx_seq_one_letter_code
_entity_poly.pdbx_strand_id
1 'polypeptide(L)'
;DTFPLPKIEHLIALRDLIKPLNIMFGCSVMPNTITEEKVILAKDMGCVAMSIGLESGNDLIRKSVMRKCSNDRIIKDIQMVKKHGVRVSTFNIIGFPGESRANVFETVELNRKTGADAANVYILYPYPGTPIAIEKNIPLRDSGGAIPSADTAASLSLSKMSEQEVVGLHKTFNLYLHLDHSLHPLIKRSEKEDSTGNKLRTTLQNYATDLLSKSNNINYRHMTKQEILNTDIGTKQTLLSKIKIPSSLASIFNSSLNDTDKKLITETLASHFTQ
;
A
#
# COMPACT_ATOMS: atom_id res chain seq x y z
N ASP A 1 -19.15 8.15 2.56
CA ASP A 1 -19.03 8.12 4.02
C ASP A 1 -19.10 6.71 4.57
N THR A 2 -18.76 6.52 5.84
CA THR A 2 -18.75 5.19 6.46
C THR A 2 -20.17 4.64 6.44
N PHE A 3 -20.36 3.54 5.76
CA PHE A 3 -21.58 2.77 5.79
C PHE A 3 -21.56 1.93 7.09
N PRO A 4 -22.23 2.38 8.16
CA PRO A 4 -22.29 1.56 9.35
C PRO A 4 -23.15 0.37 8.98
N LEU A 5 -22.55 -0.78 8.73
CA LEU A 5 -23.37 -1.98 8.49
C LEU A 5 -24.39 -2.10 9.64
N PRO A 6 -25.62 -1.60 9.48
CA PRO A 6 -26.57 -1.47 10.58
C PRO A 6 -27.08 -2.83 11.03
N LYS A 7 -28.07 -2.85 11.88
CA LYS A 7 -28.73 -4.10 12.22
C LYS A 7 -29.26 -4.80 10.98
N ILE A 8 -29.28 -6.11 10.99
CA ILE A 8 -29.68 -6.94 9.83
C ILE A 8 -31.02 -6.53 9.27
N GLU A 9 -31.99 -6.21 10.15
CA GLU A 9 -33.33 -5.81 9.73
C GLU A 9 -33.30 -4.53 8.87
N HIS A 10 -32.43 -3.57 9.21
CA HIS A 10 -32.27 -2.35 8.45
C HIS A 10 -31.63 -2.62 7.10
N LEU A 11 -30.65 -3.57 7.03
CA LEU A 11 -30.04 -3.96 5.76
C LEU A 11 -31.02 -4.69 4.85
N ILE A 12 -31.91 -5.54 5.41
CA ILE A 12 -32.96 -6.21 4.63
C ILE A 12 -33.92 -5.17 4.05
N ALA A 13 -34.41 -4.23 4.86
CA ALA A 13 -35.28 -3.18 4.37
C ALA A 13 -34.58 -2.31 3.28
N LEU A 14 -33.34 -1.97 3.49
CA LEU A 14 -32.55 -1.20 2.52
C LEU A 14 -32.32 -1.98 1.21
N ARG A 15 -32.04 -3.29 1.31
CA ARG A 15 -31.91 -4.18 0.14
C ARG A 15 -33.18 -4.17 -0.70
N ASP A 16 -34.33 -4.29 -0.08
CA ASP A 16 -35.61 -4.37 -0.78
C ASP A 16 -35.93 -3.06 -1.54
N LEU A 17 -35.43 -1.93 -1.05
CA LEU A 17 -35.54 -0.63 -1.70
C LEU A 17 -34.51 -0.44 -2.84
N ILE A 18 -33.28 -0.87 -2.65
CA ILE A 18 -32.17 -0.59 -3.58
C ILE A 18 -32.10 -1.63 -4.72
N LYS A 19 -32.32 -2.90 -4.42
CA LYS A 19 -32.19 -3.99 -5.38
C LYS A 19 -32.98 -3.79 -6.68
N PRO A 20 -34.25 -3.31 -6.64
CA PRO A 20 -35.01 -3.04 -7.88
C PRO A 20 -34.41 -1.94 -8.76
N LEU A 21 -33.57 -1.06 -8.21
CA LEU A 21 -32.92 0.02 -8.96
C LEU A 21 -31.75 -0.46 -9.82
N ASN A 22 -31.28 -1.70 -9.60
CA ASN A 22 -30.18 -2.34 -10.32
C ASN A 22 -28.91 -1.46 -10.40
N ILE A 23 -28.55 -0.80 -9.30
CA ILE A 23 -27.37 0.07 -9.22
C ILE A 23 -26.18 -0.69 -8.64
N MET A 24 -24.96 -0.30 -9.05
CA MET A 24 -23.73 -0.75 -8.44
C MET A 24 -23.15 0.36 -7.54
N PHE A 25 -22.64 -0.01 -6.37
CA PHE A 25 -22.02 0.95 -5.46
C PHE A 25 -20.84 0.36 -4.69
N GLY A 26 -20.01 1.25 -4.14
CA GLY A 26 -19.01 0.94 -3.14
C GLY A 26 -19.33 1.61 -1.81
N CYS A 27 -18.84 1.05 -0.72
CA CYS A 27 -19.04 1.62 0.61
C CYS A 27 -17.79 1.49 1.48
N SER A 28 -17.67 2.38 2.49
CA SER A 28 -16.63 2.28 3.52
C SER A 28 -17.21 1.63 4.76
N VAL A 29 -16.48 0.67 5.34
CA VAL A 29 -16.95 -0.11 6.50
C VAL A 29 -15.87 -0.22 7.57
N MET A 30 -16.29 -0.38 8.82
CA MET A 30 -15.37 -0.63 9.93
C MET A 30 -15.16 -2.16 10.11
N PRO A 31 -13.92 -2.64 10.34
CA PRO A 31 -13.62 -4.07 10.40
C PRO A 31 -14.56 -4.85 11.34
N ASN A 32 -14.67 -4.41 12.59
CA ASN A 32 -15.45 -5.11 13.62
C ASN A 32 -16.99 -5.04 13.44
N THR A 33 -17.48 -4.39 12.39
CA THR A 33 -18.92 -4.38 12.06
C THR A 33 -19.29 -5.37 10.95
N ILE A 34 -18.28 -5.98 10.33
CA ILE A 34 -18.44 -6.88 9.18
C ILE A 34 -18.86 -8.28 9.68
N THR A 35 -19.91 -8.83 9.09
CA THR A 35 -20.29 -10.23 9.23
C THR A 35 -20.64 -10.80 7.86
N GLU A 36 -20.51 -12.12 7.70
CA GLU A 36 -20.76 -12.79 6.41
C GLU A 36 -22.18 -12.50 5.89
N GLU A 37 -23.18 -12.56 6.76
CA GLU A 37 -24.56 -12.25 6.42
C GLU A 37 -24.73 -10.82 5.88
N LYS A 38 -24.09 -9.83 6.52
CA LYS A 38 -24.12 -8.44 6.05
C LYS A 38 -23.43 -8.26 4.70
N VAL A 39 -22.34 -8.97 4.45
CA VAL A 39 -21.67 -8.95 3.15
C VAL A 39 -22.54 -9.53 2.05
N ILE A 40 -23.23 -10.64 2.33
CA ILE A 40 -24.17 -11.26 1.40
C ILE A 40 -25.31 -10.28 1.06
N LEU A 41 -25.90 -9.65 2.06
CA LEU A 41 -26.96 -8.65 1.84
C LEU A 41 -26.46 -7.44 1.06
N ALA A 42 -25.28 -6.91 1.41
CA ALA A 42 -24.69 -5.78 0.66
C ALA A 42 -24.44 -6.13 -0.80
N LYS A 43 -23.92 -7.33 -1.07
CA LYS A 43 -23.71 -7.81 -2.44
C LYS A 43 -25.04 -7.96 -3.19
N ASP A 44 -26.06 -8.48 -2.56
CA ASP A 44 -27.41 -8.62 -3.14
C ASP A 44 -28.05 -7.27 -3.48
N MET A 45 -27.67 -6.20 -2.77
CA MET A 45 -28.06 -4.81 -3.10
C MET A 45 -27.28 -4.20 -4.28
N GLY A 46 -26.20 -4.85 -4.75
CA GLY A 46 -25.34 -4.30 -5.79
C GLY A 46 -24.00 -3.73 -5.29
N CYS A 47 -23.60 -4.02 -4.04
CA CYS A 47 -22.27 -3.62 -3.54
C CYS A 47 -21.17 -4.41 -4.26
N VAL A 48 -20.29 -3.70 -4.97
CA VAL A 48 -19.18 -4.29 -5.74
C VAL A 48 -17.81 -4.05 -5.09
N ALA A 49 -17.72 -3.10 -4.15
CA ALA A 49 -16.47 -2.77 -3.47
C ALA A 49 -16.71 -2.32 -2.02
N MET A 50 -15.80 -2.71 -1.14
CA MET A 50 -15.77 -2.24 0.26
C MET A 50 -14.40 -1.65 0.57
N SER A 51 -14.39 -0.46 1.16
CA SER A 51 -13.19 0.18 1.70
C SER A 51 -13.16 -0.01 3.21
N ILE A 52 -12.09 -0.61 3.73
CA ILE A 52 -11.99 -1.03 5.13
C ILE A 52 -10.87 -0.24 5.84
N GLY A 53 -11.20 0.46 6.92
CA GLY A 53 -10.24 1.21 7.74
C GLY A 53 -9.34 0.26 8.52
N LEU A 54 -8.14 -0.02 8.01
CA LEU A 54 -7.12 -0.80 8.69
C LEU A 54 -6.31 0.09 9.65
N GLU A 55 -6.08 1.34 9.25
CA GLU A 55 -5.34 2.43 9.91
C GLU A 55 -3.84 2.11 10.07
N SER A 56 -3.46 1.13 10.91
CA SER A 56 -2.08 0.70 11.15
C SER A 56 -2.01 -0.80 11.40
N GLY A 57 -0.92 -1.43 10.95
CA GLY A 57 -0.60 -2.83 11.28
C GLY A 57 -0.09 -3.02 12.69
N ASN A 58 0.35 -1.94 13.34
CA ASN A 58 0.81 -1.97 14.72
C ASN A 58 -0.36 -1.85 15.70
N ASP A 59 -0.56 -2.86 16.55
CA ASP A 59 -1.68 -2.93 17.49
C ASP A 59 -1.71 -1.78 18.50
N LEU A 60 -0.56 -1.29 18.97
CA LEU A 60 -0.50 -0.20 19.95
C LEU A 60 -0.91 1.12 19.28
N ILE A 61 -0.41 1.39 18.08
CA ILE A 61 -0.80 2.57 17.28
C ILE A 61 -2.30 2.51 16.99
N ARG A 62 -2.82 1.38 16.52
CA ARG A 62 -4.24 1.22 16.21
C ARG A 62 -5.13 1.43 17.45
N LYS A 63 -4.71 0.94 18.62
CA LYS A 63 -5.41 1.18 19.87
C LYS A 63 -5.42 2.65 20.28
N SER A 64 -4.33 3.40 20.04
CA SER A 64 -4.23 4.83 20.37
C SER A 64 -5.23 5.69 19.58
N VAL A 65 -5.68 5.22 18.42
CA VAL A 65 -6.73 5.88 17.60
C VAL A 65 -8.09 5.19 17.76
N MET A 66 -8.30 4.53 18.89
CA MET A 66 -9.58 3.90 19.29
C MET A 66 -10.06 2.78 18.35
N ARG A 67 -9.19 2.19 17.56
CA ARG A 67 -9.48 1.05 16.68
C ARG A 67 -9.14 -0.27 17.39
N LYS A 68 -10.11 -0.82 18.11
CA LYS A 68 -9.97 -2.06 18.90
C LYS A 68 -10.27 -3.30 18.05
N CYS A 69 -9.48 -3.55 17.03
CA CYS A 69 -9.60 -4.73 16.19
C CYS A 69 -8.22 -5.41 16.06
N SER A 70 -8.14 -6.72 16.26
CA SER A 70 -6.88 -7.47 16.10
C SER A 70 -6.52 -7.66 14.62
N ASN A 71 -5.22 -7.86 14.34
CA ASN A 71 -4.75 -8.15 12.99
C ASN A 71 -5.44 -9.40 12.41
N ASP A 72 -5.58 -10.47 13.19
CA ASP A 72 -6.26 -11.70 12.75
C ASP A 72 -7.72 -11.47 12.39
N ARG A 73 -8.41 -10.61 13.13
CA ARG A 73 -9.80 -10.25 12.82
C ARG A 73 -9.87 -9.47 11.50
N ILE A 74 -8.99 -8.50 11.28
CA ILE A 74 -8.92 -7.72 10.03
C ILE A 74 -8.65 -8.64 8.84
N ILE A 75 -7.69 -9.57 8.98
CA ILE A 75 -7.38 -10.53 7.92
C ILE A 75 -8.61 -11.37 7.58
N LYS A 76 -9.25 -11.95 8.59
CA LYS A 76 -10.46 -12.80 8.40
C LYS A 76 -11.58 -12.03 7.73
N ASP A 77 -11.86 -10.82 8.20
CA ASP A 77 -12.94 -9.98 7.66
C ASP A 77 -12.69 -9.64 6.19
N ILE A 78 -11.47 -9.23 5.82
CA ILE A 78 -11.14 -8.90 4.43
C ILE A 78 -11.21 -10.14 3.53
N GLN A 79 -10.64 -11.25 3.97
CA GLN A 79 -10.69 -12.50 3.21
C GLN A 79 -12.12 -13.00 3.02
N MET A 80 -12.97 -12.86 4.03
CA MET A 80 -14.39 -13.22 3.95
C MET A 80 -15.12 -12.34 2.93
N VAL A 81 -14.93 -11.01 2.94
CA VAL A 81 -15.52 -10.10 1.94
C VAL A 81 -15.09 -10.48 0.53
N LYS A 82 -13.80 -10.76 0.33
CA LYS A 82 -13.25 -11.20 -0.98
C LYS A 82 -13.80 -12.53 -1.44
N LYS A 83 -14.00 -13.49 -0.55
CA LYS A 83 -14.63 -14.80 -0.84
C LYS A 83 -16.00 -14.64 -1.49
N HIS A 84 -16.74 -13.58 -1.12
CA HIS A 84 -18.03 -13.26 -1.74
C HIS A 84 -17.92 -12.44 -3.04
N GLY A 85 -16.72 -12.24 -3.57
CA GLY A 85 -16.49 -11.55 -4.86
C GLY A 85 -16.71 -10.04 -4.79
N VAL A 86 -16.59 -9.44 -3.61
CA VAL A 86 -16.60 -7.99 -3.40
C VAL A 86 -15.15 -7.51 -3.35
N ARG A 87 -14.80 -6.50 -4.15
CA ARG A 87 -13.46 -5.88 -4.11
C ARG A 87 -13.21 -5.22 -2.76
N VAL A 88 -11.99 -5.34 -2.27
CA VAL A 88 -11.60 -4.69 -1.01
C VAL A 88 -10.44 -3.75 -1.22
N SER A 89 -10.61 -2.50 -0.78
CA SER A 89 -9.51 -1.58 -0.55
C SER A 89 -9.34 -1.33 0.95
N THR A 90 -8.12 -1.08 1.39
CA THR A 90 -7.83 -0.68 2.77
C THR A 90 -7.52 0.80 2.85
N PHE A 91 -7.90 1.43 3.96
CA PHE A 91 -7.42 2.75 4.34
C PHE A 91 -6.37 2.60 5.44
N ASN A 92 -5.21 3.21 5.21
CA ASN A 92 -4.06 3.18 6.09
C ASN A 92 -3.59 4.59 6.37
N ILE A 93 -3.05 4.81 7.55
CA ILE A 93 -2.46 6.09 7.94
C ILE A 93 -1.03 5.83 8.43
N ILE A 94 -0.11 6.70 8.05
CA ILE A 94 1.29 6.70 8.51
C ILE A 94 1.65 8.06 9.09
N GLY A 95 2.73 8.12 9.87
CA GLY A 95 3.15 9.36 10.53
C GLY A 95 2.52 9.56 11.91
N PHE A 96 2.03 8.51 12.55
CA PHE A 96 1.51 8.58 13.91
C PHE A 96 2.56 9.03 14.93
N PRO A 97 2.15 9.65 16.06
CA PRO A 97 3.06 9.97 17.15
C PRO A 97 3.86 8.75 17.61
N GLY A 98 5.19 8.87 17.60
CA GLY A 98 6.10 7.80 18.00
C GLY A 98 6.22 6.62 17.03
N GLU A 99 5.55 6.66 15.88
CA GLU A 99 5.65 5.63 14.85
C GLU A 99 7.07 5.59 14.27
N SER A 100 7.60 4.39 14.11
CA SER A 100 8.87 4.13 13.45
C SER A 100 8.65 3.54 12.06
N ARG A 101 9.69 3.57 11.24
CA ARG A 101 9.67 2.90 9.94
C ARG A 101 9.27 1.41 10.07
N ALA A 102 9.74 0.71 11.10
CA ALA A 102 9.37 -0.69 11.35
C ALA A 102 7.85 -0.85 11.54
N ASN A 103 7.19 0.08 12.24
CA ASN A 103 5.74 0.04 12.42
C ASN A 103 4.98 0.28 11.10
N VAL A 104 5.50 1.12 10.21
CA VAL A 104 4.94 1.27 8.85
C VAL A 104 5.04 -0.05 8.08
N PHE A 105 6.17 -0.78 8.21
CA PHE A 105 6.31 -2.10 7.59
C PHE A 105 5.38 -3.15 8.19
N GLU A 106 5.04 -3.09 9.49
CA GLU A 106 3.96 -3.92 10.04
C GLU A 106 2.62 -3.66 9.31
N THR A 107 2.36 -2.41 8.93
CA THR A 107 1.17 -2.03 8.15
C THR A 107 1.24 -2.58 6.73
N VAL A 108 2.40 -2.49 6.05
CA VAL A 108 2.62 -3.10 4.73
C VAL A 108 2.36 -4.62 4.79
N GLU A 109 2.97 -5.31 5.75
CA GLU A 109 2.83 -6.76 5.89
C GLU A 109 1.41 -7.20 6.27
N LEU A 110 0.71 -6.42 7.08
CA LEU A 110 -0.70 -6.70 7.35
C LEU A 110 -1.54 -6.60 6.07
N ASN A 111 -1.33 -5.56 5.25
CA ASN A 111 -1.99 -5.43 3.96
C ASN A 111 -1.69 -6.62 3.04
N ARG A 112 -0.43 -7.09 2.96
CA ARG A 112 -0.05 -8.29 2.20
C ARG A 112 -0.84 -9.52 2.66
N LYS A 113 -0.92 -9.76 3.97
CA LYS A 113 -1.63 -10.89 4.57
C LYS A 113 -3.14 -10.87 4.34
N THR A 114 -3.74 -9.68 4.27
CA THR A 114 -5.18 -9.55 3.96
C THR A 114 -5.50 -9.95 2.54
N GLY A 115 -4.57 -9.77 1.60
CA GLY A 115 -4.80 -9.93 0.17
C GLY A 115 -5.80 -8.90 -0.39
N ALA A 116 -5.91 -7.71 0.21
CA ALA A 116 -6.74 -6.62 -0.32
C ALA A 116 -6.34 -6.26 -1.76
N ASP A 117 -7.31 -5.81 -2.55
CA ASP A 117 -7.09 -5.49 -3.97
C ASP A 117 -6.38 -4.15 -4.16
N ALA A 118 -6.47 -3.26 -3.17
CA ALA A 118 -5.77 -1.98 -3.15
C ALA A 118 -5.54 -1.51 -1.71
N ALA A 119 -4.48 -0.73 -1.50
CA ALA A 119 -4.21 -0.03 -0.25
C ALA A 119 -4.10 1.47 -0.51
N ASN A 120 -5.00 2.24 0.09
CA ASN A 120 -4.89 3.69 0.14
C ASN A 120 -4.13 4.05 1.41
N VAL A 121 -3.13 4.90 1.30
CA VAL A 121 -2.34 5.35 2.44
C VAL A 121 -2.37 6.88 2.51
N TYR A 122 -2.50 7.39 3.72
CA TYR A 122 -2.56 8.82 4.01
C TYR A 122 -1.54 9.18 5.07
N ILE A 123 -1.04 10.41 5.03
CA ILE A 123 -0.20 10.93 6.10
C ILE A 123 -1.12 11.50 7.19
N LEU A 124 -0.84 11.17 8.45
CA LEU A 124 -1.63 11.66 9.57
C LEU A 124 -1.70 13.19 9.55
N TYR A 125 -2.91 13.71 9.53
CA TYR A 125 -3.20 15.12 9.77
C TYR A 125 -4.16 15.24 10.97
N PRO A 126 -3.73 15.80 12.10
CA PRO A 126 -4.57 15.98 13.27
C PRO A 126 -5.47 17.19 13.06
N TYR A 127 -6.65 16.96 12.60
CA TYR A 127 -7.64 18.02 12.43
C TYR A 127 -7.96 18.70 13.76
N PRO A 128 -8.12 20.03 13.77
CA PRO A 128 -8.50 20.78 14.98
C PRO A 128 -9.73 20.17 15.66
N GLY A 129 -9.68 20.05 16.99
CA GLY A 129 -10.77 19.48 17.78
C GLY A 129 -10.77 17.95 17.89
N THR A 130 -9.89 17.25 17.17
CA THR A 130 -9.74 15.80 17.35
C THR A 130 -8.97 15.49 18.65
N PRO A 131 -9.25 14.34 19.32
CA PRO A 131 -8.53 13.93 20.52
C PRO A 131 -7.01 13.97 20.35
N ILE A 132 -6.49 13.48 19.22
CA ILE A 132 -5.06 13.46 18.94
C ILE A 132 -4.44 14.86 18.86
N ALA A 133 -5.19 15.84 18.33
CA ALA A 133 -4.74 17.21 18.27
C ALA A 133 -4.71 17.87 19.66
N ILE A 134 -5.69 17.56 20.49
CA ILE A 134 -5.84 18.11 21.84
C ILE A 134 -4.86 17.45 22.82
N GLU A 135 -4.85 16.12 22.90
CA GLU A 135 -4.03 15.38 23.87
C GLU A 135 -2.53 15.56 23.66
N LYS A 136 -2.09 15.69 22.42
CA LYS A 136 -0.67 15.82 22.09
C LYS A 136 -0.20 17.27 22.08
N ASN A 137 -1.09 18.23 22.30
CA ASN A 137 -0.77 19.66 22.18
C ASN A 137 0.07 19.95 20.92
N ILE A 138 -0.38 19.37 19.81
CA ILE A 138 0.38 19.33 18.58
C ILE A 138 0.26 20.70 17.93
N PRO A 139 1.37 21.45 17.77
CA PRO A 139 1.32 22.66 17.00
C PRO A 139 0.95 22.28 15.55
N LEU A 140 -0.21 22.72 15.12
CA LEU A 140 -0.55 22.66 13.70
C LEU A 140 0.50 23.48 12.95
N ARG A 141 1.10 22.88 11.94
CA ARG A 141 2.01 23.61 11.06
C ARG A 141 1.22 24.78 10.48
N ASP A 142 1.75 25.99 10.67
CA ASP A 142 1.14 27.18 10.06
C ASP A 142 1.30 27.07 8.54
N SER A 143 0.22 26.66 7.90
CA SER A 143 0.11 26.52 6.45
C SER A 143 -0.55 27.73 5.81
N GLY A 144 -0.52 28.89 6.50
CA GLY A 144 -1.17 30.10 6.00
C GLY A 144 -2.69 29.98 5.89
N GLY A 145 -3.30 29.15 6.76
CA GLY A 145 -4.74 28.90 6.78
C GLY A 145 -5.23 27.82 5.81
N ALA A 146 -4.36 27.30 4.94
CA ALA A 146 -4.72 26.17 4.10
C ALA A 146 -4.51 24.85 4.87
N ILE A 147 -5.47 23.95 4.82
CA ILE A 147 -5.30 22.58 5.34
C ILE A 147 -4.44 21.82 4.34
N PRO A 148 -3.22 21.35 4.72
CA PRO A 148 -2.39 20.54 3.82
C PRO A 148 -3.14 19.30 3.40
N SER A 149 -2.94 18.88 2.15
CA SER A 149 -3.44 17.58 1.71
C SER A 149 -2.80 16.46 2.54
N ALA A 150 -3.58 15.52 3.02
CA ALA A 150 -3.11 14.32 3.70
C ALA A 150 -2.19 13.44 2.81
N ASP A 151 -2.09 13.76 1.53
CA ASP A 151 -1.25 13.08 0.56
C ASP A 151 0.12 13.73 0.35
N THR A 152 0.32 14.98 0.80
CA THR A 152 1.48 15.79 0.39
C THR A 152 2.33 16.33 1.52
N ALA A 153 1.84 16.35 2.77
CA ALA A 153 2.58 16.91 3.89
C ALA A 153 2.51 16.01 5.11
N ALA A 154 3.66 15.69 5.66
CA ALA A 154 3.76 15.24 7.05
C ALA A 154 3.49 16.46 7.92
N SER A 155 2.30 16.56 8.48
CA SER A 155 1.90 17.71 9.27
C SER A 155 2.59 17.80 10.64
N LEU A 156 3.42 16.80 11.00
CA LEU A 156 3.95 16.65 12.35
C LEU A 156 5.30 15.95 12.39
N SER A 157 6.25 16.56 13.06
CA SER A 157 7.49 15.93 13.52
C SER A 157 7.24 14.98 14.71
N LEU A 158 6.16 14.20 14.65
CA LEU A 158 5.73 13.37 15.78
C LEU A 158 6.21 11.94 15.72
N SER A 159 6.46 11.45 14.54
CA SER A 159 7.00 10.11 14.36
C SER A 159 8.49 10.08 14.70
N LYS A 160 9.03 8.88 14.89
CA LYS A 160 10.47 8.67 14.99
C LYS A 160 11.17 8.77 13.63
N MET A 161 10.44 9.14 12.61
CA MET A 161 10.91 9.33 11.23
C MET A 161 10.94 10.82 10.91
N SER A 162 11.87 11.23 10.06
CA SER A 162 11.85 12.58 9.51
C SER A 162 10.64 12.77 8.58
N GLU A 163 10.26 14.04 8.37
CA GLU A 163 9.21 14.40 7.42
C GLU A 163 9.47 13.81 6.03
N GLN A 164 10.72 13.88 5.57
CA GLN A 164 11.14 13.33 4.28
C GLN A 164 10.96 11.81 4.20
N GLU A 165 11.24 11.09 5.30
CA GLU A 165 11.01 9.64 5.34
C GLU A 165 9.52 9.29 5.29
N VAL A 166 8.67 10.04 5.98
CA VAL A 166 7.22 9.82 5.96
C VAL A 166 6.67 10.07 4.56
N VAL A 167 7.05 11.18 3.92
CA VAL A 167 6.66 11.51 2.54
C VAL A 167 7.18 10.46 1.55
N GLY A 168 8.44 10.03 1.71
CA GLY A 168 9.04 8.99 0.88
C GLY A 168 8.29 7.66 1.01
N LEU A 169 8.00 7.23 2.23
CA LEU A 169 7.20 6.01 2.51
C LEU A 169 5.79 6.12 1.96
N HIS A 170 5.12 7.27 2.11
CA HIS A 170 3.80 7.49 1.53
C HIS A 170 3.80 7.25 0.02
N LYS A 171 4.76 7.83 -0.70
CA LYS A 171 4.89 7.69 -2.17
C LYS A 171 5.28 6.28 -2.63
N THR A 172 5.89 5.49 -1.77
CA THR A 172 6.41 4.16 -2.11
C THR A 172 5.70 3.01 -1.41
N PHE A 173 4.71 3.28 -0.57
CA PHE A 173 3.99 2.27 0.20
C PHE A 173 3.46 1.13 -0.67
N ASN A 174 2.80 1.44 -1.77
CA ASN A 174 2.27 0.43 -2.69
C ASN A 174 3.37 -0.31 -3.46
N LEU A 175 4.56 0.27 -3.65
CA LEU A 175 5.70 -0.46 -4.18
C LEU A 175 6.19 -1.52 -3.19
N TYR A 176 6.31 -1.17 -1.91
CA TYR A 176 6.62 -2.13 -0.85
C TYR A 176 5.53 -3.20 -0.70
N LEU A 177 4.27 -2.86 -0.94
CA LEU A 177 3.16 -3.81 -0.86
C LEU A 177 3.18 -4.84 -2.00
N HIS A 178 3.43 -4.41 -3.23
CA HIS A 178 3.21 -5.24 -4.42
C HIS A 178 4.49 -5.83 -5.01
N LEU A 179 5.65 -5.26 -4.73
CA LEU A 179 6.92 -5.76 -5.25
C LEU A 179 7.62 -6.69 -4.26
N ASP A 180 8.46 -7.55 -4.80
CA ASP A 180 9.25 -8.50 -4.01
C ASP A 180 10.25 -7.80 -3.09
N HIS A 181 10.57 -8.43 -1.95
CA HIS A 181 11.49 -7.91 -0.95
C HIS A 181 12.90 -7.65 -1.52
N SER A 182 13.34 -8.41 -2.51
CA SER A 182 14.62 -8.20 -3.18
C SER A 182 14.74 -6.84 -3.86
N LEU A 183 13.61 -6.20 -4.23
CA LEU A 183 13.57 -4.86 -4.81
C LEU A 183 13.51 -3.73 -3.76
N HIS A 184 13.39 -4.06 -2.47
CA HIS A 184 13.33 -3.06 -1.40
C HIS A 184 14.50 -2.06 -1.39
N PRO A 185 15.77 -2.43 -1.72
CA PRO A 185 16.85 -1.44 -1.83
C PRO A 185 16.57 -0.36 -2.88
N LEU A 186 15.98 -0.72 -4.02
CA LEU A 186 15.61 0.25 -5.07
C LEU A 186 14.40 1.09 -4.65
N ILE A 187 13.42 0.49 -4.00
CA ILE A 187 12.27 1.21 -3.46
C ILE A 187 12.75 2.22 -2.42
N LYS A 188 13.65 1.83 -1.51
CA LYS A 188 14.25 2.74 -0.51
C LYS A 188 14.99 3.90 -1.17
N ARG A 189 15.76 3.65 -2.24
CA ARG A 189 16.42 4.71 -3.01
C ARG A 189 15.41 5.66 -3.67
N SER A 190 14.26 5.13 -4.12
CA SER A 190 13.21 5.89 -4.78
C SER A 190 12.36 6.77 -3.84
N GLU A 191 12.53 6.64 -2.52
CA GLU A 191 11.90 7.54 -1.54
C GLU A 191 12.46 8.96 -1.60
N LYS A 192 13.71 9.13 -2.07
CA LYS A 192 14.35 10.44 -2.16
C LYS A 192 13.73 11.31 -3.26
N GLU A 193 13.51 12.57 -2.93
CA GLU A 193 12.97 13.58 -3.85
C GLU A 193 14.08 14.22 -4.69
N ASP A 194 14.83 13.40 -5.41
CA ASP A 194 15.81 13.83 -6.40
C ASP A 194 15.50 13.22 -7.78
N SER A 195 16.20 13.67 -8.80
CA SER A 195 15.97 13.19 -10.19
C SER A 195 16.03 11.67 -10.31
N THR A 196 17.00 11.03 -9.67
CA THR A 196 17.16 9.57 -9.67
C THR A 196 16.04 8.88 -8.91
N GLY A 197 15.71 9.37 -7.71
CA GLY A 197 14.63 8.82 -6.90
C GLY A 197 13.28 8.88 -7.61
N ASN A 198 12.95 10.01 -8.21
CA ASN A 198 11.72 10.20 -8.98
C ASN A 198 11.65 9.26 -10.18
N LYS A 199 12.76 9.10 -10.90
CA LYS A 199 12.83 8.20 -12.05
C LYS A 199 12.70 6.73 -11.65
N LEU A 200 13.40 6.31 -10.59
CA LEU A 200 13.27 4.96 -10.03
C LEU A 200 11.83 4.69 -9.60
N ARG A 201 11.19 5.62 -8.92
CA ARG A 201 9.81 5.48 -8.47
C ARG A 201 8.86 5.27 -9.64
N THR A 202 8.92 6.13 -10.66
CA THR A 202 8.10 5.98 -11.87
C THR A 202 8.32 4.63 -12.54
N THR A 203 9.59 4.21 -12.67
CA THR A 203 9.91 2.93 -13.30
C THR A 203 9.39 1.74 -12.51
N LEU A 204 9.54 1.75 -11.18
CA LEU A 204 9.03 0.69 -10.31
C LEU A 204 7.49 0.66 -10.29
N GLN A 205 6.82 1.82 -10.38
CA GLN A 205 5.37 1.91 -10.52
C GLN A 205 4.88 1.28 -11.83
N ASN A 206 5.54 1.56 -12.93
CA ASN A 206 5.23 0.93 -14.22
C ASN A 206 5.42 -0.58 -14.17
N TYR A 207 6.51 -1.04 -13.54
CA TYR A 207 6.77 -2.47 -13.36
C TYR A 207 5.71 -3.14 -12.47
N ALA A 208 5.34 -2.53 -11.35
CA ALA A 208 4.26 -3.04 -10.49
C ALA A 208 2.91 -3.11 -11.24
N THR A 209 2.59 -2.10 -12.05
CA THR A 209 1.39 -2.08 -12.88
C THR A 209 1.40 -3.21 -13.91
N ASP A 210 2.53 -3.44 -14.57
CA ASP A 210 2.71 -4.55 -15.51
C ASP A 210 2.51 -5.91 -14.83
N LEU A 211 3.05 -6.11 -13.63
CA LEU A 211 2.88 -7.34 -12.86
C LEU A 211 1.40 -7.56 -12.48
N LEU A 212 0.73 -6.54 -11.97
CA LEU A 212 -0.68 -6.63 -11.57
C LEU A 212 -1.61 -6.87 -12.76
N SER A 213 -1.34 -6.25 -13.91
CA SER A 213 -2.11 -6.48 -15.13
C SER A 213 -1.95 -7.89 -15.69
N LYS A 214 -0.79 -8.50 -15.50
CA LYS A 214 -0.43 -9.83 -16.00
C LYS A 214 -0.77 -10.96 -15.02
N SER A 215 -0.98 -10.67 -13.75
CA SER A 215 -1.37 -11.70 -12.75
C SER A 215 -2.70 -12.38 -13.08
N ASN A 216 -3.48 -11.82 -13.98
CA ASN A 216 -4.66 -12.48 -14.53
C ASN A 216 -4.34 -13.49 -15.65
N ASN A 217 -3.13 -13.59 -16.17
CA ASN A 217 -2.86 -14.49 -17.33
C ASN A 217 -1.37 -14.70 -17.66
N ILE A 218 -0.39 -15.05 -16.82
CA ILE A 218 0.88 -15.63 -17.37
C ILE A 218 1.76 -16.25 -16.25
N ASN A 219 2.15 -17.53 -16.47
CA ASN A 219 3.28 -18.19 -15.82
C ASN A 219 4.61 -17.57 -16.30
N TYR A 220 5.29 -16.79 -15.46
CA TYR A 220 6.69 -16.45 -15.69
C TYR A 220 7.60 -17.62 -15.29
N ARG A 221 8.32 -18.15 -16.25
CA ARG A 221 9.41 -19.10 -16.00
C ARG A 221 10.63 -18.30 -15.53
N HIS A 222 10.93 -18.37 -14.24
CA HIS A 222 12.17 -17.84 -13.71
C HIS A 222 13.36 -18.68 -14.20
N MET A 223 14.46 -18.03 -14.57
CA MET A 223 15.74 -18.74 -14.80
C MET A 223 16.23 -19.27 -13.45
N THR A 224 16.71 -20.50 -13.43
CA THR A 224 17.26 -21.09 -12.21
C THR A 224 18.61 -20.46 -11.87
N LYS A 225 18.97 -20.47 -10.59
CA LYS A 225 20.29 -20.01 -10.10
C LYS A 225 21.46 -20.67 -10.87
N GLN A 226 21.29 -21.92 -11.29
CA GLN A 226 22.29 -22.69 -12.04
C GLN A 226 22.50 -22.16 -13.47
N GLU A 227 21.43 -21.73 -14.14
CA GLU A 227 21.51 -21.18 -15.51
C GLU A 227 22.25 -19.84 -15.54
N ILE A 228 22.22 -19.11 -14.42
CA ILE A 228 22.90 -17.82 -14.29
C ILE A 228 24.35 -17.98 -13.83
N LEU A 229 24.65 -18.92 -12.92
CA LEU A 229 26.01 -19.22 -12.46
C LEU A 229 26.89 -19.81 -13.59
N ASN A 230 26.31 -20.47 -14.58
CA ASN A 230 27.02 -21.00 -15.76
C ASN A 230 27.25 -19.95 -16.85
N THR A 231 26.95 -18.68 -16.59
CA THR A 231 27.12 -17.59 -17.53
C THR A 231 28.40 -16.83 -17.20
N ASP A 232 29.36 -16.85 -18.14
CA ASP A 232 30.59 -16.10 -18.03
C ASP A 232 30.35 -14.59 -17.91
N ILE A 233 30.71 -14.03 -16.74
CA ILE A 233 30.39 -12.65 -16.33
C ILE A 233 31.50 -11.73 -16.84
N GLY A 234 31.78 -11.76 -18.14
CA GLY A 234 32.82 -10.94 -18.73
C GLY A 234 32.55 -9.45 -18.84
N THR A 235 31.27 -9.03 -18.87
CA THR A 235 30.89 -7.61 -18.90
C THR A 235 29.48 -7.40 -18.29
N LYS A 236 29.29 -6.28 -17.57
CA LYS A 236 27.97 -5.86 -17.02
C LYS A 236 26.86 -5.83 -18.07
N GLN A 237 27.17 -5.53 -19.31
CA GLN A 237 26.24 -5.52 -20.44
C GLN A 237 25.75 -6.91 -20.80
N THR A 238 26.58 -7.93 -20.65
CA THR A 238 26.23 -9.33 -20.92
C THR A 238 25.26 -9.88 -19.88
N LEU A 239 25.35 -9.46 -18.62
CA LEU A 239 24.41 -9.84 -17.57
C LEU A 239 23.01 -9.29 -17.84
N LEU A 240 22.93 -8.01 -18.24
CA LEU A 240 21.67 -7.35 -18.55
C LEU A 240 21.00 -7.88 -19.82
N SER A 241 21.76 -8.40 -20.79
CA SER A 241 21.22 -9.01 -22.00
C SER A 241 20.71 -10.45 -21.78
N LYS A 242 21.21 -11.15 -20.78
CA LYS A 242 20.85 -12.55 -20.45
C LYS A 242 19.75 -12.64 -19.40
N ILE A 243 19.70 -11.70 -18.47
CA ILE A 243 18.55 -11.52 -17.57
C ILE A 243 17.46 -10.81 -18.39
N LYS A 244 16.35 -11.45 -18.67
CA LYS A 244 15.19 -10.82 -19.31
C LYS A 244 14.57 -9.80 -18.36
N ILE A 245 15.28 -8.66 -18.18
CA ILE A 245 14.74 -7.54 -17.44
C ILE A 245 13.55 -7.00 -18.23
N PRO A 246 12.35 -6.89 -17.64
CA PRO A 246 11.22 -6.28 -18.31
C PRO A 246 11.59 -4.91 -18.87
N SER A 247 11.10 -4.58 -20.06
CA SER A 247 11.39 -3.30 -20.73
C SER A 247 11.05 -2.08 -19.86
N SER A 248 10.03 -2.22 -19.01
CA SER A 248 9.66 -1.25 -17.98
C SER A 248 10.79 -0.95 -16.98
N LEU A 249 11.58 -1.95 -16.57
CA LEU A 249 12.73 -1.77 -15.69
C LEU A 249 14.00 -1.39 -16.46
N ALA A 250 14.16 -1.83 -17.71
CA ALA A 250 15.33 -1.53 -18.53
C ALA A 250 15.53 -0.02 -18.77
N SER A 251 14.44 0.77 -18.75
CA SER A 251 14.50 2.23 -18.91
C SER A 251 15.30 2.96 -17.82
N ILE A 252 15.53 2.31 -16.66
CA ILE A 252 16.36 2.84 -15.58
C ILE A 252 17.81 3.10 -16.07
N PHE A 253 18.34 2.21 -16.91
CA PHE A 253 19.73 2.27 -17.38
C PHE A 253 20.01 3.36 -18.43
N ASN A 254 18.96 3.90 -19.05
CA ASN A 254 19.07 4.96 -20.05
C ASN A 254 19.28 6.37 -19.46
N SER A 255 19.54 6.47 -18.14
CA SER A 255 19.70 7.74 -17.44
C SER A 255 21.15 8.00 -17.05
N SER A 256 21.50 9.28 -16.93
CA SER A 256 22.74 9.74 -16.32
C SER A 256 22.72 9.46 -14.81
N LEU A 257 23.03 8.24 -14.41
CA LEU A 257 23.14 7.80 -13.03
C LEU A 257 24.57 8.01 -12.52
N ASN A 258 24.71 8.39 -11.24
CA ASN A 258 26.01 8.31 -10.58
C ASN A 258 26.42 6.84 -10.35
N ASP A 259 27.70 6.60 -10.07
CA ASP A 259 28.22 5.24 -9.96
C ASP A 259 27.66 4.46 -8.78
N THR A 260 27.31 5.15 -7.69
CA THR A 260 26.66 4.52 -6.52
C THR A 260 25.28 3.99 -6.87
N ASP A 261 24.47 4.80 -7.56
CA ASP A 261 23.13 4.39 -7.99
C ASP A 261 23.21 3.30 -9.07
N LYS A 262 24.15 3.37 -10.01
CA LYS A 262 24.40 2.30 -11.00
C LYS A 262 24.73 0.97 -10.33
N LYS A 263 25.62 0.99 -9.34
CA LYS A 263 25.99 -0.19 -8.58
C LYS A 263 24.78 -0.79 -7.85
N LEU A 264 24.07 0.03 -7.08
CA LEU A 264 22.87 -0.39 -6.35
C LEU A 264 21.83 -1.04 -7.27
N ILE A 265 21.50 -0.39 -8.39
CA ILE A 265 20.53 -0.88 -9.37
C ILE A 265 20.97 -2.22 -9.93
N THR A 266 22.22 -2.32 -10.38
CA THR A 266 22.77 -3.54 -10.99
C THR A 266 22.74 -4.71 -10.00
N GLU A 267 23.22 -4.52 -8.77
CA GLU A 267 23.28 -5.55 -7.75
C GLU A 267 21.87 -6.00 -7.32
N THR A 268 20.94 -5.05 -7.15
CA THR A 268 19.57 -5.39 -6.76
C THR A 268 18.85 -6.15 -7.85
N LEU A 269 18.91 -5.72 -9.12
CA LEU A 269 18.26 -6.40 -10.22
C LEU A 269 18.89 -7.77 -10.49
N ALA A 270 20.22 -7.89 -10.40
CA ALA A 270 20.88 -9.18 -10.47
C ALA A 270 20.35 -10.12 -9.38
N SER A 271 20.27 -9.69 -8.12
CA SER A 271 19.73 -10.49 -7.03
C SER A 271 18.27 -10.88 -7.24
N HIS A 272 17.44 -9.95 -7.71
CA HIS A 272 16.00 -10.19 -7.92
C HIS A 272 15.73 -11.22 -9.02
N PHE A 273 16.44 -11.14 -10.15
CA PHE A 273 16.21 -12.04 -11.29
C PHE A 273 17.05 -13.34 -11.23
N THR A 274 17.85 -13.54 -10.17
CA THR A 274 18.64 -14.75 -9.95
C THR A 274 18.07 -15.66 -8.86
N GLN A 275 17.01 -15.23 -8.18
CA GLN A 275 16.26 -16.05 -7.21
C GLN A 275 15.23 -16.92 -7.93
#